data_6609994ffd0b65740b2242fe483be885
#
_entry.id   6609994ffd0b65740b2242fe483be885
#
_cell.length_a   1.000
_cell.length_b   1.000
_cell.length_c   1.000
_cell.angle_alpha   90.00
_cell.angle_beta   90.00
_cell.angle_gamma   90.00
#
_symmetry.space_group_name_H-M   'P 1'
#
loop_
_entity.id
_entity.type
_entity.pdbx_description
1 polymer ?
#
loop_
_entity_poly.entity_id
_entity_poly.type
_entity_poly.pdbx_seq_one_letter_code
_entity_poly.pdbx_strand_id
1 'polypeptide(L)'
;NLLTLSLIFSLLVFLISSNQEKKFLSKATIVIEPDDNKIVNIEEVYSIEAQSNRINNQMAILKSDEVQEYIVKDKKNSMKFKNLYSENKQNFFQRIFTKKKNIDEEFLKIILTENFSVTNIPRSDVLELSFISTNPKISQLALMSIIDSYQRYEIDSKIKITNYANQKITE
;
A
#
# COMPACT_ATOMS: atom_id res chain seq x y z
N ASN A 1 21.82 -30.34 -37.61
CA ASN A 1 20.49 -29.76 -37.41
C ASN A 1 20.05 -29.72 -35.91
N LEU A 2 20.59 -30.61 -35.05
CA LEU A 2 20.29 -30.56 -33.59
C LEU A 2 20.96 -29.35 -32.92
N LEU A 3 22.17 -29.00 -33.34
CA LEU A 3 22.90 -27.82 -32.86
C LEU A 3 22.22 -26.51 -33.21
N THR A 4 21.66 -26.38 -34.42
CA THR A 4 20.91 -25.18 -34.82
C THR A 4 19.63 -25.04 -34.05
N LEU A 5 18.90 -26.13 -33.78
CA LEU A 5 17.69 -26.11 -32.96
C LEU A 5 17.97 -25.67 -31.52
N SER A 6 19.05 -26.22 -30.93
CA SER A 6 19.50 -25.83 -29.57
C SER A 6 19.87 -24.34 -29.48
N LEU A 7 20.53 -23.81 -30.53
CA LEU A 7 20.93 -22.40 -30.57
C LEU A 7 19.71 -21.48 -30.66
N ILE A 8 18.70 -21.84 -31.48
CA ILE A 8 17.45 -21.09 -31.61
C ILE A 8 16.70 -21.09 -30.28
N PHE A 9 16.60 -22.24 -29.60
CA PHE A 9 15.94 -22.37 -28.32
C PHE A 9 16.63 -21.54 -27.22
N SER A 10 17.98 -21.59 -27.17
CA SER A 10 18.78 -20.76 -26.26
C SER A 10 18.56 -19.25 -26.49
N LEU A 11 18.49 -18.83 -27.76
CA LEU A 11 18.23 -17.44 -28.12
C LEU A 11 16.83 -16.99 -27.70
N LEU A 12 15.81 -17.86 -27.88
CA LEU A 12 14.44 -17.60 -27.45
C LEU A 12 14.35 -17.45 -25.92
N VAL A 13 14.96 -18.35 -25.17
CA VAL A 13 14.98 -18.28 -23.70
C VAL A 13 15.70 -17.00 -23.23
N PHE A 14 16.82 -16.65 -23.86
CA PHE A 14 17.55 -15.42 -23.56
C PHE A 14 16.69 -14.17 -23.82
N LEU A 15 15.97 -14.10 -24.93
CA LEU A 15 15.08 -12.98 -25.26
C LEU A 15 13.92 -12.85 -24.24
N ILE A 16 13.33 -13.97 -23.84
CA ILE A 16 12.26 -13.99 -22.83
C ILE A 16 12.81 -13.54 -21.46
N SER A 17 13.95 -14.08 -21.05
CA SER A 17 14.60 -13.77 -19.77
C SER A 17 15.05 -12.30 -19.69
N SER A 18 15.58 -11.77 -20.80
CA SER A 18 16.04 -10.38 -20.88
C SER A 18 14.90 -9.35 -20.81
N ASN A 19 13.67 -9.78 -21.10
CA ASN A 19 12.50 -8.91 -21.12
C ASN A 19 11.71 -8.91 -19.82
N GLN A 20 12.20 -9.55 -18.76
CA GLN A 20 11.53 -9.54 -17.45
C GLN A 20 11.70 -8.20 -16.76
N GLU A 21 10.57 -7.58 -16.39
CA GLU A 21 10.56 -6.34 -15.65
C GLU A 21 11.10 -6.54 -14.21
N LYS A 22 12.08 -5.71 -13.84
CA LYS A 22 12.59 -5.70 -12.45
C LYS A 22 11.49 -5.20 -11.54
N LYS A 23 11.25 -5.90 -10.42
CA LYS A 23 10.33 -5.50 -9.36
C LYS A 23 11.11 -5.11 -8.13
N PHE A 24 10.72 -4.00 -7.52
CA PHE A 24 11.31 -3.45 -6.30
C PHE A 24 10.28 -3.51 -5.18
N LEU A 25 10.68 -4.08 -4.07
CA LEU A 25 9.86 -4.24 -2.86
C LEU A 25 10.32 -3.23 -1.82
N SER A 26 9.42 -2.35 -1.39
CA SER A 26 9.61 -1.53 -0.18
C SER A 26 8.87 -2.18 0.98
N LYS A 27 9.48 -2.18 2.17
CA LYS A 27 8.89 -2.70 3.41
C LYS A 27 8.97 -1.68 4.52
N ALA A 28 7.97 -1.69 5.38
CA ALA A 28 7.93 -0.94 6.63
C ALA A 28 7.18 -1.74 7.69
N THR A 29 7.42 -1.42 8.95
CA THR A 29 6.68 -1.99 10.07
C THR A 29 6.00 -0.88 10.85
N ILE A 30 4.76 -1.15 11.31
CA ILE A 30 4.04 -0.29 12.24
C ILE A 30 3.65 -1.09 13.47
N VAL A 31 3.67 -0.43 14.63
CA VAL A 31 3.19 -1.00 15.90
C VAL A 31 1.77 -0.50 16.13
N ILE A 32 0.87 -1.40 16.44
CA ILE A 32 -0.52 -1.06 16.77
C ILE A 32 -0.62 -1.00 18.29
N GLU A 33 -0.73 0.22 18.80
CA GLU A 33 -0.91 0.42 20.23
C GLU A 33 -2.33 0.04 20.69
N PRO A 34 -2.48 -0.53 21.90
CA PRO A 34 -3.79 -0.72 22.51
C PRO A 34 -4.48 0.62 22.73
N ASP A 35 -5.78 0.69 22.49
CA ASP A 35 -6.57 1.90 22.83
C ASP A 35 -6.70 1.98 24.37
N ASP A 36 -5.94 2.87 25.01
CA ASP A 36 -5.95 3.10 26.46
C ASP A 36 -7.25 3.72 26.99
N ASN A 37 -8.17 4.10 26.10
CA ASN A 37 -9.41 4.78 26.47
C ASN A 37 -10.58 3.86 26.87
N LYS A 38 -10.40 2.55 26.90
CA LYS A 38 -11.41 1.65 27.43
C LYS A 38 -11.17 1.45 28.91
N ILE A 39 -12.02 2.03 29.77
CA ILE A 39 -12.25 1.59 31.14
C ILE A 39 -12.91 0.19 31.06
N VAL A 40 -12.15 -0.81 30.69
CA VAL A 40 -12.63 -2.18 30.51
C VAL A 40 -11.72 -3.13 31.28
N ASN A 41 -12.33 -4.14 31.88
CA ASN A 41 -11.70 -5.22 32.60
C ASN A 41 -10.35 -5.60 31.98
N ILE A 42 -9.29 -5.50 32.79
CA ILE A 42 -7.90 -5.73 32.39
C ILE A 42 -7.70 -7.11 31.74
N GLU A 43 -8.48 -8.10 32.11
CA GLU A 43 -8.42 -9.46 31.55
C GLU A 43 -8.86 -9.55 30.08
N GLU A 44 -9.82 -8.75 29.66
CA GLU A 44 -10.37 -8.78 28.30
C GLU A 44 -9.43 -8.09 27.28
N VAL A 45 -8.67 -7.11 27.72
CA VAL A 45 -7.72 -6.35 26.87
C VAL A 45 -6.50 -7.20 26.48
N TYR A 46 -6.13 -8.16 27.34
CA TYR A 46 -4.97 -9.04 27.12
C TYR A 46 -5.33 -10.41 26.53
N SER A 47 -6.59 -10.66 26.20
CA SER A 47 -6.93 -11.92 25.54
C SER A 47 -6.32 -11.96 24.12
N ILE A 48 -5.79 -13.12 23.74
CA ILE A 48 -5.22 -13.37 22.40
C ILE A 48 -6.27 -13.08 21.31
N GLU A 49 -7.54 -13.31 21.61
CA GLU A 49 -8.65 -13.05 20.70
C GLU A 49 -8.90 -11.55 20.51
N ALA A 50 -8.89 -10.76 21.57
CA ALA A 50 -9.03 -9.31 21.48
C ALA A 50 -7.86 -8.67 20.72
N GLN A 51 -6.64 -9.15 20.95
CA GLN A 51 -5.46 -8.74 20.19
C GLN A 51 -5.62 -9.07 18.70
N SER A 52 -6.02 -10.30 18.37
CA SER A 52 -6.22 -10.74 16.99
C SER A 52 -7.28 -9.90 16.27
N ASN A 53 -8.41 -9.63 16.92
CA ASN A 53 -9.48 -8.81 16.36
C ASN A 53 -9.02 -7.37 16.12
N ARG A 54 -8.28 -6.77 17.04
CA ARG A 54 -7.72 -5.43 16.88
C ARG A 54 -6.77 -5.37 15.68
N ILE A 55 -5.84 -6.30 15.57
CA ILE A 55 -4.89 -6.39 14.46
C ILE A 55 -5.62 -6.56 13.12
N ASN A 56 -6.59 -7.46 13.06
CA ASN A 56 -7.38 -7.69 11.84
C ASN A 56 -8.16 -6.44 11.41
N ASN A 57 -8.74 -5.70 12.37
CA ASN A 57 -9.42 -4.44 12.10
C ASN A 57 -8.45 -3.40 11.53
N GLN A 58 -7.25 -3.26 12.09
CA GLN A 58 -6.25 -2.33 11.59
C GLN A 58 -5.74 -2.71 10.20
N MET A 59 -5.58 -4.01 9.92
CA MET A 59 -5.26 -4.49 8.58
C MET A 59 -6.37 -4.17 7.56
N ALA A 60 -7.63 -4.27 7.97
CA ALA A 60 -8.77 -3.92 7.12
C ALA A 60 -8.80 -2.40 6.84
N ILE A 61 -8.58 -1.56 7.85
CA ILE A 61 -8.50 -0.10 7.70
C ILE A 61 -7.37 0.29 6.75
N LEU A 62 -6.18 -0.28 6.92
CA LEU A 62 -5.03 -0.01 6.03
C LEU A 62 -5.30 -0.34 4.55
N LYS A 63 -6.16 -1.32 4.29
CA LYS A 63 -6.57 -1.72 2.94
C LYS A 63 -7.84 -1.00 2.45
N SER A 64 -8.47 -0.21 3.31
CA SER A 64 -9.74 0.42 2.98
C SER A 64 -9.62 1.50 1.91
N ASP A 65 -10.71 1.73 1.21
CA ASP A 65 -10.83 2.80 0.23
C ASP A 65 -10.68 4.18 0.88
N GLU A 66 -11.07 4.32 2.13
CA GLU A 66 -10.97 5.58 2.88
C GLU A 66 -9.51 6.01 3.03
N VAL A 67 -8.61 5.11 3.44
CA VAL A 67 -7.18 5.41 3.56
C VAL A 67 -6.58 5.75 2.19
N GLN A 68 -6.97 5.02 1.14
CA GLN A 68 -6.51 5.30 -0.22
C GLN A 68 -7.00 6.65 -0.73
N GLU A 69 -8.21 7.05 -0.35
CA GLU A 69 -8.79 8.33 -0.74
C GLU A 69 -7.98 9.52 -0.19
N TYR A 70 -7.41 9.42 1.02
CA TYR A 70 -6.49 10.43 1.54
C TYR A 70 -5.26 10.62 0.64
N ILE A 71 -4.72 9.52 0.08
CA ILE A 71 -3.56 9.59 -0.84
C ILE A 71 -3.94 10.30 -2.14
N VAL A 72 -5.09 9.93 -2.69
CA VAL A 72 -5.57 10.45 -3.99
C VAL A 72 -5.94 11.92 -3.90
N LYS A 73 -6.61 12.33 -2.80
CA LYS A 73 -6.98 13.72 -2.54
C LYS A 73 -5.78 14.62 -2.21
N ASP A 74 -4.66 14.06 -1.75
CA ASP A 74 -3.43 14.82 -1.53
C ASP A 74 -2.79 15.18 -2.88
N LYS A 75 -3.04 16.41 -3.35
CA LYS A 75 -2.53 16.93 -4.63
C LYS A 75 -1.01 16.78 -4.75
N LYS A 76 -0.26 16.94 -3.65
CA LYS A 76 1.20 16.85 -3.64
C LYS A 76 1.68 15.43 -3.92
N ASN A 77 1.08 14.44 -3.27
CA ASN A 77 1.40 13.04 -3.47
C ASN A 77 0.93 12.56 -4.85
N SER A 78 -0.29 12.89 -5.23
CA SER A 78 -0.85 12.58 -6.56
C SER A 78 0.02 13.13 -7.71
N MET A 79 0.53 14.36 -7.60
CA MET A 79 1.45 14.92 -8.59
C MET A 79 2.81 14.20 -8.63
N LYS A 80 3.36 13.84 -7.46
CA LYS A 80 4.62 13.07 -7.40
C LYS A 80 4.47 11.70 -8.08
N PHE A 81 3.36 10.99 -7.81
CA PHE A 81 3.07 9.74 -8.50
C PHE A 81 2.98 9.90 -10.01
N LYS A 82 2.22 10.90 -10.47
CA LYS A 82 2.09 11.20 -11.91
C LYS A 82 3.44 11.43 -12.58
N ASN A 83 4.31 12.22 -11.94
CA ASN A 83 5.64 12.51 -12.46
C ASN A 83 6.51 11.26 -12.53
N LEU A 84 6.61 10.49 -11.46
CA LEU A 84 7.42 9.26 -11.40
C LEU A 84 6.94 8.19 -12.39
N TYR A 85 5.62 8.04 -12.56
CA TYR A 85 5.07 7.12 -13.55
C TYR A 85 5.32 7.61 -14.99
N SER A 86 5.29 8.91 -15.24
CA SER A 86 5.60 9.45 -16.57
C SER A 86 7.08 9.28 -16.93
N GLU A 87 7.99 9.42 -15.99
CA GLU A 87 9.43 9.19 -16.17
C GLU A 87 9.76 7.72 -16.45
N ASN A 88 9.04 6.78 -15.79
CA ASN A 88 9.32 5.35 -15.91
C ASN A 88 8.87 4.74 -17.25
N LYS A 89 8.08 5.46 -18.06
CA LYS A 89 7.63 5.02 -19.40
C LYS A 89 8.66 5.13 -20.51
N GLN A 90 9.96 5.17 -20.21
CA GLN A 90 11.01 5.32 -21.24
C GLN A 90 11.46 4.02 -21.90
N ASN A 91 10.77 2.90 -21.75
CA ASN A 91 11.08 1.73 -22.55
C ASN A 91 10.54 1.91 -23.98
N PHE A 92 11.47 1.89 -24.93
CA PHE A 92 11.26 2.16 -26.37
C PHE A 92 10.04 1.44 -26.96
N PHE A 93 9.77 0.19 -26.58
CA PHE A 93 8.62 -0.60 -27.05
C PHE A 93 7.27 -0.14 -26.50
N GLN A 94 7.22 0.34 -25.27
CA GLN A 94 5.98 0.88 -24.69
C GLN A 94 5.58 2.24 -25.30
N ARG A 95 6.53 3.03 -25.79
CA ARG A 95 6.25 4.28 -26.51
C ARG A 95 5.48 4.08 -27.81
N ILE A 96 5.65 2.93 -28.44
CA ILE A 96 5.02 2.62 -29.75
C ILE A 96 3.59 2.07 -29.58
N PHE A 97 3.33 1.30 -28.54
CA PHE A 97 2.10 0.52 -28.41
C PHE A 97 1.12 1.01 -27.33
N THR A 98 1.49 1.93 -26.44
CA THR A 98 0.58 2.42 -25.41
C THR A 98 0.24 3.89 -25.61
N LYS A 99 -1.05 4.18 -25.91
CA LYS A 99 -1.63 5.51 -25.72
C LYS A 99 -1.23 6.04 -24.33
N LYS A 100 -0.86 7.32 -24.27
CA LYS A 100 -0.56 8.06 -23.03
C LYS A 100 -1.74 7.88 -22.06
N LYS A 101 -1.67 6.86 -21.18
CA LYS A 101 -2.71 6.63 -20.18
C LYS A 101 -2.53 7.75 -19.15
N ASN A 102 -3.46 8.69 -19.15
CA ASN A 102 -3.50 9.70 -18.09
C ASN A 102 -3.67 8.94 -16.78
N ILE A 103 -2.81 9.25 -15.81
CA ILE A 103 -2.94 8.73 -14.45
C ILE A 103 -4.03 9.56 -13.81
N ASP A 104 -5.27 9.04 -13.89
CA ASP A 104 -6.41 9.55 -13.15
C ASP A 104 -6.42 8.99 -11.72
N GLU A 105 -7.35 9.45 -10.92
CA GLU A 105 -7.48 9.05 -9.52
C GLU A 105 -7.85 7.57 -9.39
N GLU A 106 -8.67 7.05 -10.29
CA GLU A 106 -9.11 5.66 -10.32
C GLU A 106 -7.93 4.71 -10.61
N PHE A 107 -7.10 5.05 -11.58
CA PHE A 107 -5.90 4.28 -11.89
C PHE A 107 -4.90 4.27 -10.72
N LEU A 108 -4.76 5.40 -10.01
CA LEU A 108 -3.91 5.47 -8.83
C LEU A 108 -4.43 4.58 -7.71
N LYS A 109 -5.75 4.57 -7.45
CA LYS A 109 -6.38 3.66 -6.49
C LYS A 109 -6.11 2.19 -6.82
N ILE A 110 -6.30 1.79 -8.08
CA ILE A 110 -6.03 0.41 -8.53
C ILE A 110 -4.58 0.02 -8.24
N ILE A 111 -3.61 0.87 -8.59
CA ILE A 111 -2.19 0.60 -8.33
C ILE A 111 -1.92 0.45 -6.83
N LEU A 112 -2.49 1.32 -6.01
CA LEU A 112 -2.32 1.28 -4.56
C LEU A 112 -2.89 -0.01 -3.97
N THR A 113 -4.05 -0.46 -4.45
CA THR A 113 -4.71 -1.68 -3.97
C THR A 113 -3.97 -2.95 -4.39
N GLU A 114 -3.62 -3.08 -5.67
CA GLU A 114 -3.07 -4.32 -6.22
C GLU A 114 -1.64 -4.60 -5.78
N ASN A 115 -0.86 -3.55 -5.50
CA ASN A 115 0.56 -3.67 -5.21
C ASN A 115 0.90 -3.53 -3.72
N PHE A 116 -0.10 -3.25 -2.88
CA PHE A 116 0.04 -3.13 -1.43
C PHE A 116 -0.30 -4.45 -0.74
N SER A 117 0.52 -4.82 0.22
CA SER A 117 0.26 -5.95 1.11
C SER A 117 0.53 -5.57 2.55
N VAL A 118 -0.32 -6.04 3.45
CA VAL A 118 -0.13 -5.95 4.88
C VAL A 118 -0.28 -7.32 5.50
N THR A 119 0.66 -7.67 6.38
CA THR A 119 0.70 -8.97 7.07
C THR A 119 0.96 -8.74 8.56
N ASN A 120 0.35 -9.57 9.39
CA ASN A 120 0.61 -9.57 10.82
C ASN A 120 1.88 -10.39 11.13
N ILE A 121 2.74 -9.86 12.02
CA ILE A 121 3.82 -10.64 12.61
C ILE A 121 3.22 -11.46 13.77
N PRO A 122 3.25 -12.81 13.70
CA PRO A 122 2.58 -13.64 14.69
C PRO A 122 2.99 -13.33 16.13
N ARG A 123 2.01 -13.28 17.02
CA ARG A 123 2.18 -13.02 18.46
C ARG A 123 2.80 -11.66 18.78
N SER A 124 2.55 -10.68 17.95
CA SER A 124 2.99 -9.28 18.17
C SER A 124 1.89 -8.31 17.76
N ASP A 125 1.99 -7.07 18.23
CA ASP A 125 1.16 -5.95 17.78
C ASP A 125 1.80 -5.22 16.58
N VAL A 126 2.61 -5.93 15.79
CA VAL A 126 3.36 -5.38 14.67
C VAL A 126 2.77 -5.84 13.34
N LEU A 127 2.51 -4.89 12.46
CA LEU A 127 2.15 -5.15 11.07
C LEU A 127 3.34 -4.86 10.15
N GLU A 128 3.65 -5.79 9.27
CA GLU A 128 4.56 -5.57 8.15
C GLU A 128 3.77 -5.10 6.94
N LEU A 129 4.12 -3.94 6.43
CA LEU A 129 3.57 -3.33 5.23
C LEU A 129 4.56 -3.50 4.09
N SER A 130 4.08 -3.80 2.91
CA SER A 130 4.94 -3.89 1.73
C SER A 130 4.25 -3.34 0.49
N PHE A 131 5.04 -2.78 -0.42
CA PHE A 131 4.58 -2.30 -1.71
C PHE A 131 5.56 -2.70 -2.81
N ILE A 132 5.03 -3.24 -3.91
CA ILE A 132 5.81 -3.70 -5.05
C ILE A 132 5.60 -2.76 -6.23
N SER A 133 6.70 -2.36 -6.89
CA SER A 133 6.63 -1.56 -8.12
C SER A 133 7.82 -1.84 -9.04
N THR A 134 7.70 -1.47 -10.30
CA THR A 134 8.83 -1.51 -11.27
C THR A 134 9.83 -0.39 -11.07
N ASN A 135 9.52 0.59 -10.20
CA ASN A 135 10.41 1.71 -9.87
C ASN A 135 10.58 1.80 -8.34
N PRO A 136 11.84 1.79 -7.81
CA PRO A 136 12.09 1.82 -6.37
C PRO A 136 11.57 3.11 -5.70
N LYS A 137 11.60 4.25 -6.40
CA LYS A 137 11.06 5.52 -5.89
C LYS A 137 9.54 5.48 -5.77
N ILE A 138 8.86 4.80 -6.69
CA ILE A 138 7.40 4.63 -6.63
C ILE A 138 7.02 3.71 -5.48
N SER A 139 7.71 2.57 -5.30
CA SER A 139 7.40 1.67 -4.20
C SER A 139 7.61 2.32 -2.82
N GLN A 140 8.66 3.11 -2.68
CA GLN A 140 8.93 3.87 -1.46
C GLN A 140 7.87 4.95 -1.22
N LEU A 141 7.59 5.78 -2.24
CA LEU A 141 6.61 6.86 -2.15
C LEU A 141 5.21 6.33 -1.81
N ALA A 142 4.80 5.22 -2.45
CA ALA A 142 3.51 4.61 -2.20
C ALA A 142 3.39 4.14 -0.75
N LEU A 143 4.40 3.40 -0.27
CA LEU A 143 4.40 2.88 1.10
C LEU A 143 4.36 4.02 2.13
N MET A 144 5.18 5.06 1.97
CA MET A 144 5.17 6.24 2.85
C MET A 144 3.82 6.96 2.80
N SER A 145 3.24 7.13 1.61
CA SER A 145 1.94 7.79 1.46
C SER A 145 0.80 6.99 2.11
N ILE A 146 0.84 5.66 2.07
CA ILE A 146 -0.13 4.80 2.76
C ILE A 146 -0.01 4.99 4.27
N ILE A 147 1.20 4.99 4.82
CA ILE A 147 1.43 5.17 6.26
C ILE A 147 0.96 6.55 6.71
N ASP A 148 1.33 7.61 6.00
CA ASP A 148 0.88 8.99 6.31
C ASP A 148 -0.64 9.12 6.26
N SER A 149 -1.28 8.49 5.27
CA SER A 149 -2.73 8.54 5.11
C SER A 149 -3.46 7.75 6.19
N TYR A 150 -2.93 6.59 6.58
CA TYR A 150 -3.43 5.82 7.69
C TYR A 150 -3.35 6.62 9.01
N GLN A 151 -2.22 7.26 9.28
CA GLN A 151 -2.08 8.10 10.48
C GLN A 151 -3.09 9.27 10.50
N ARG A 152 -3.30 9.93 9.37
CA ARG A 152 -4.31 11.00 9.24
C ARG A 152 -5.72 10.45 9.48
N TYR A 153 -6.05 9.32 8.88
CA TYR A 153 -7.33 8.65 9.08
C TYR A 153 -7.58 8.34 10.56
N GLU A 154 -6.60 7.78 11.27
CA GLU A 154 -6.68 7.49 12.69
C GLU A 154 -6.94 8.75 13.54
N ILE A 155 -6.21 9.83 13.25
CA ILE A 155 -6.37 11.11 13.95
C ILE A 155 -7.78 11.67 13.70
N ASP A 156 -8.22 11.73 12.44
CA ASP A 156 -9.52 12.27 12.07
C ASP A 156 -10.66 11.44 12.67
N SER A 157 -10.52 10.13 12.73
CA SER A 157 -11.48 9.23 13.36
C SER A 157 -11.59 9.48 14.86
N LYS A 158 -10.46 9.64 15.56
CA LYS A 158 -10.45 9.97 17.00
C LYS A 158 -11.08 11.33 17.29
N ILE A 159 -10.81 12.34 16.47
CA ILE A 159 -11.42 13.67 16.60
C ILE A 159 -12.94 13.60 16.40
N LYS A 160 -13.42 12.87 15.40
CA LYS A 160 -14.86 12.70 15.15
C LYS A 160 -15.56 12.04 16.32
N ILE A 161 -15.00 10.98 16.88
CA ILE A 161 -15.54 10.26 18.05
C ILE A 161 -15.59 11.19 19.26
N THR A 162 -14.53 11.95 19.53
CA THR A 162 -14.45 12.89 20.65
C THR A 162 -15.49 14.00 20.52
N ASN A 163 -15.63 14.58 19.34
CA ASN A 163 -16.62 15.63 19.08
C ASN A 163 -18.05 15.13 19.24
N TYR A 164 -18.34 13.91 18.74
CA TYR A 164 -19.64 13.29 18.92
C TYR A 164 -19.97 13.04 20.40
N ALA A 165 -19.01 12.52 21.17
CA ALA A 165 -19.18 12.30 22.59
C ALA A 165 -19.44 13.62 23.35
N ASN A 166 -18.70 14.69 23.05
CA ASN A 166 -18.89 16.00 23.65
C ASN A 166 -20.27 16.61 23.33
N GLN A 167 -20.75 16.45 22.09
CA GLN A 167 -22.09 16.89 21.72
C GLN A 167 -23.17 16.20 22.55
N LYS A 168 -23.05 14.89 22.77
CA LYS A 168 -24.01 14.10 23.55
C LYS A 168 -24.02 14.40 25.05
N ILE A 169 -22.92 14.93 25.58
CA ILE A 169 -22.84 15.33 27.01
C ILE A 169 -23.47 16.72 27.23
N THR A 170 -23.53 17.56 26.19
CA THR A 170 -24.04 18.94 26.26
C THR A 170 -25.53 19.06 25.89
N GLU A 171 -26.17 18.00 25.41
CA GLU A 171 -27.62 17.86 25.20
C GLU A 171 -28.30 17.30 26.46
#